data_60fd59a7683a61f20f06496152dcd9ca
#
_entry.id   60fd59a7683a61f20f06496152dcd9ca
#
_cell.length_a   1.000
_cell.length_b   1.000
_cell.length_c   1.000
_cell.angle_alpha   90.00
_cell.angle_beta   90.00
_cell.angle_gamma   90.00
#
_symmetry.space_group_name_H-M   'P 1'
#
loop_
_entity.id
_entity.type
_entity.pdbx_description
1 polymer ?
#
loop_
_entity_poly.entity_id
_entity_poly.type
_entity_poly.pdbx_seq_one_letter_code
_entity_poly.pdbx_strand_id
1 'polypeptide(L)'
;MGAGAALPAVAQPSLPTLGDGSALTTGEERRLGDRIIRELYRDPDYIDDPVLVEYVQGLWQALLAAARARGELSPELDERFAWEVLLGRDRTVNAFALPGGYLGVHLGLIGVVATRDELASVLAHELSHVTQRHISRLIAQQSRQTPLLVGAMVLAALAASKNPGAAQAMVVGGQAVAMQNQLNFSRDMEREADRIGYGLMEPSGFAPQGFVGMFDKLQQANRLNDNGSWPYLRS
;
A
#
# COMPACT_ATOMS: atom_id res chain seq x y z
N MET A 1 8.79 61.19 19.07
CA MET A 1 7.99 59.96 19.09
C MET A 1 7.65 59.64 17.63
N GLY A 2 8.40 58.75 16.99
CA GLY A 2 8.17 58.34 15.61
C GLY A 2 7.64 56.91 15.60
N ALA A 3 6.38 56.72 15.23
CA ALA A 3 5.77 55.43 15.04
C ALA A 3 6.18 54.87 13.68
N GLY A 4 7.03 53.85 13.68
CA GLY A 4 7.36 53.06 12.48
C GLY A 4 6.24 52.10 12.17
N ALA A 5 5.55 52.33 11.04
CA ALA A 5 4.57 51.39 10.53
C ALA A 5 5.32 50.19 9.90
N ALA A 6 5.13 48.99 10.45
CA ALA A 6 5.60 47.75 9.85
C ALA A 6 4.72 47.43 8.64
N LEU A 7 5.32 47.25 7.46
CA LEU A 7 4.64 46.78 6.28
C LEU A 7 4.33 45.27 6.42
N PRO A 8 3.15 44.81 5.97
CA PRO A 8 2.82 43.38 6.02
C PRO A 8 3.74 42.63 5.08
N ALA A 9 4.32 41.52 5.59
CA ALA A 9 5.09 40.58 4.79
C ALA A 9 4.17 39.94 3.74
N VAL A 10 4.41 40.21 2.48
CA VAL A 10 3.74 39.55 1.36
C VAL A 10 4.26 38.10 1.34
N ALA A 11 3.38 37.15 1.62
CA ALA A 11 3.67 35.74 1.44
C ALA A 11 4.04 35.51 -0.03
N GLN A 12 5.27 35.14 -0.28
CA GLN A 12 5.70 34.75 -1.64
C GLN A 12 4.97 33.46 -1.99
N PRO A 13 4.29 33.38 -3.18
CA PRO A 13 3.77 32.11 -3.64
C PRO A 13 4.95 31.16 -3.79
N SER A 14 4.91 30.03 -3.08
CA SER A 14 5.86 28.94 -3.27
C SER A 14 5.81 28.56 -4.77
N LEU A 15 6.91 28.73 -5.47
CA LEU A 15 7.05 28.22 -6.82
C LEU A 15 6.67 26.73 -6.78
N PRO A 16 5.86 26.23 -7.73
CA PRO A 16 5.63 24.81 -7.83
C PRO A 16 7.02 24.18 -7.97
N THR A 17 7.36 23.28 -7.03
CA THR A 17 8.50 22.40 -7.18
C THR A 17 8.31 21.73 -8.54
N LEU A 18 9.17 22.02 -9.50
CA LEU A 18 9.33 21.22 -10.70
C LEU A 18 9.59 19.81 -10.15
N GLY A 19 8.53 18.98 -10.09
CA GLY A 19 8.65 17.61 -9.67
C GLY A 19 9.76 16.98 -10.48
N ASP A 20 10.60 16.20 -9.85
CA ASP A 20 11.51 15.35 -10.57
C ASP A 20 10.65 14.59 -11.59
N GLY A 21 10.87 14.81 -12.88
CA GLY A 21 9.97 14.44 -13.98
C GLY A 21 9.77 12.95 -14.18
N SER A 22 9.97 12.15 -13.13
CA SER A 22 9.95 10.70 -13.09
C SER A 22 8.83 10.10 -12.23
N ALA A 23 8.31 10.82 -11.22
CA ALA A 23 7.23 10.32 -10.38
C ALA A 23 5.86 10.57 -11.02
N LEU A 24 4.92 9.61 -10.87
CA LEU A 24 3.54 9.82 -11.27
C LEU A 24 2.94 11.01 -10.50
N THR A 25 2.16 11.84 -11.16
CA THR A 25 1.30 12.79 -10.45
C THR A 25 0.24 12.03 -9.65
N THR A 26 -0.30 12.63 -8.60
CA THR A 26 -1.39 12.02 -7.79
C THR A 26 -2.59 11.64 -8.64
N GLY A 27 -2.94 12.46 -9.64
CA GLY A 27 -4.02 12.16 -10.58
C GLY A 27 -3.72 10.99 -11.53
N GLU A 28 -2.47 10.81 -11.95
CA GLU A 28 -2.06 9.66 -12.76
C GLU A 28 -2.06 8.39 -11.93
N GLU A 29 -1.56 8.46 -10.71
CA GLU A 29 -1.57 7.34 -9.76
C GLU A 29 -3.00 6.91 -9.44
N ARG A 30 -3.93 7.85 -9.20
CA ARG A 30 -5.34 7.57 -9.02
C ARG A 30 -5.96 6.90 -10.25
N ARG A 31 -5.76 7.42 -11.45
CA ARG A 31 -6.26 6.80 -12.69
C ARG A 31 -5.69 5.41 -12.93
N LEU A 32 -4.43 5.17 -12.55
CA LEU A 32 -3.83 3.85 -12.61
C LEU A 32 -4.56 2.88 -11.67
N GLY A 33 -4.77 3.27 -10.41
CA GLY A 33 -5.55 2.52 -9.43
C GLY A 33 -6.96 2.20 -9.94
N ASP A 34 -7.68 3.20 -10.43
CA ASP A 34 -9.05 3.03 -10.98
C ASP A 34 -9.12 2.00 -12.11
N ARG A 35 -8.08 1.87 -12.92
CA ARG A 35 -8.01 0.82 -13.95
C ARG A 35 -7.81 -0.57 -13.36
N ILE A 36 -6.89 -0.70 -12.41
CA ILE A 36 -6.61 -1.95 -11.71
C ILE A 36 -7.86 -2.45 -11.00
N ILE A 37 -8.52 -1.58 -10.25
CA ILE A 37 -9.71 -1.90 -9.47
C ILE A 37 -10.86 -2.40 -10.34
N ARG A 38 -11.09 -1.80 -11.51
CA ARG A 38 -12.13 -2.28 -12.42
C ARG A 38 -11.92 -3.72 -12.87
N GLU A 39 -10.68 -4.17 -12.98
CA GLU A 39 -10.40 -5.58 -13.29
C GLU A 39 -10.58 -6.47 -12.05
N LEU A 40 -10.18 -6.00 -10.86
CA LEU A 40 -10.36 -6.74 -9.61
C LEU A 40 -11.84 -6.95 -9.25
N TYR A 41 -12.72 -5.98 -9.51
CA TYR A 41 -14.17 -6.15 -9.31
C TYR A 41 -14.79 -7.22 -10.23
N ARG A 42 -14.15 -7.54 -11.35
CA ARG A 42 -14.59 -8.60 -12.26
C ARG A 42 -14.00 -9.96 -11.92
N ASP A 43 -13.03 -9.99 -11.00
CA ASP A 43 -12.40 -11.23 -10.57
C ASP A 43 -13.42 -12.06 -9.77
N PRO A 44 -13.63 -13.36 -10.09
CA PRO A 44 -14.55 -14.22 -9.35
C PRO A 44 -14.14 -14.44 -7.88
N ASP A 45 -12.89 -14.12 -7.53
CA ASP A 45 -12.39 -14.16 -6.16
C ASP A 45 -12.63 -12.85 -5.39
N TYR A 46 -13.14 -11.80 -6.03
CA TYR A 46 -13.58 -10.62 -5.33
C TYR A 46 -14.75 -10.95 -4.39
N ILE A 47 -14.70 -10.43 -3.16
CA ILE A 47 -15.71 -10.65 -2.13
C ILE A 47 -16.42 -9.34 -1.84
N ASP A 48 -17.73 -9.35 -2.09
CA ASP A 48 -18.65 -8.29 -1.68
C ASP A 48 -19.49 -8.78 -0.49
N ASP A 49 -18.80 -8.97 0.66
CA ASP A 49 -19.46 -9.27 1.94
C ASP A 49 -19.51 -7.98 2.76
N PRO A 50 -20.70 -7.37 2.93
CA PRO A 50 -20.82 -6.07 3.56
C PRO A 50 -20.34 -6.06 5.01
N VAL A 51 -20.47 -7.19 5.75
CA VAL A 51 -20.03 -7.27 7.15
C VAL A 51 -18.50 -7.25 7.25
N LEU A 52 -17.83 -8.03 6.41
CA LEU A 52 -16.37 -8.07 6.38
C LEU A 52 -15.79 -6.76 5.83
N VAL A 53 -16.39 -6.23 4.75
CA VAL A 53 -15.95 -4.95 4.16
C VAL A 53 -16.09 -3.83 5.18
N GLU A 54 -17.25 -3.70 5.85
CA GLU A 54 -17.48 -2.67 6.87
C GLU A 54 -16.47 -2.80 8.03
N TYR A 55 -16.22 -4.02 8.48
CA TYR A 55 -15.25 -4.27 9.55
C TYR A 55 -13.84 -3.81 9.18
N VAL A 56 -13.31 -4.26 8.04
CA VAL A 56 -11.94 -3.91 7.61
C VAL A 56 -11.85 -2.43 7.23
N GLN A 57 -12.87 -1.90 6.56
CA GLN A 57 -12.96 -0.47 6.23
C GLN A 57 -13.01 0.40 7.49
N GLY A 58 -13.65 -0.07 8.57
CA GLY A 58 -13.68 0.64 9.86
C GLY A 58 -12.29 0.77 10.48
N LEU A 59 -11.48 -0.30 10.45
CA LEU A 59 -10.07 -0.26 10.89
C LEU A 59 -9.25 0.70 10.02
N TRP A 60 -9.44 0.63 8.70
CA TRP A 60 -8.77 1.48 7.73
C TRP A 60 -9.07 2.96 7.97
N GLN A 61 -10.34 3.32 8.22
CA GLN A 61 -10.73 4.71 8.48
C GLN A 61 -10.15 5.26 9.79
N ALA A 62 -10.03 4.42 10.83
CA ALA A 62 -9.37 4.82 12.08
C ALA A 62 -7.88 5.14 11.86
N LEU A 63 -7.19 4.32 11.07
CA LEU A 63 -5.79 4.55 10.71
C LEU A 63 -5.63 5.81 9.84
N LEU A 64 -6.52 6.04 8.88
CA LEU A 64 -6.54 7.26 8.07
C LEU A 64 -6.73 8.51 8.92
N ALA A 65 -7.63 8.47 9.90
CA ALA A 65 -7.84 9.59 10.82
C ALA A 65 -6.56 9.92 11.60
N ALA A 66 -5.86 8.89 12.09
CA ALA A 66 -4.58 9.07 12.76
C ALA A 66 -3.49 9.60 11.82
N ALA A 67 -3.43 9.12 10.59
CA ALA A 67 -2.47 9.58 9.59
C ALA A 67 -2.68 11.08 9.25
N ARG A 68 -3.95 11.52 9.15
CA ARG A 68 -4.29 12.95 9.00
C ARG A 68 -3.82 13.77 10.19
N ALA A 69 -4.15 13.31 11.40
CA ALA A 69 -3.81 14.02 12.64
C ALA A 69 -2.29 14.15 12.86
N ARG A 70 -1.52 13.18 12.39
CA ARG A 70 -0.06 13.16 12.48
C ARG A 70 0.65 13.87 11.33
N GLY A 71 -0.08 14.30 10.29
CA GLY A 71 0.50 14.88 9.08
C GLY A 71 1.21 13.89 8.17
N GLU A 72 0.98 12.59 8.37
CA GLU A 72 1.50 11.52 7.49
C GLU A 72 0.67 11.37 6.20
N LEU A 73 -0.54 11.92 6.20
CA LEU A 73 -1.41 12.01 5.03
C LEU A 73 -1.55 13.46 4.60
N SER A 74 -1.00 13.79 3.41
CA SER A 74 -1.12 15.14 2.87
C SER A 74 -2.55 15.46 2.43
N PRO A 75 -3.01 16.72 2.52
CA PRO A 75 -4.34 17.11 2.06
C PRO A 75 -4.61 16.75 0.58
N GLU A 76 -3.59 16.83 -0.27
CA GLU A 76 -3.71 16.49 -1.68
C GLU A 76 -4.01 14.99 -1.89
N LEU A 77 -3.32 14.11 -1.17
CA LEU A 77 -3.57 12.67 -1.24
C LEU A 77 -4.95 12.34 -0.65
N ASP A 78 -5.29 12.96 0.48
CA ASP A 78 -6.57 12.75 1.16
C ASP A 78 -7.77 13.05 0.27
N GLU A 79 -7.71 14.15 -0.49
CA GLU A 79 -8.76 14.56 -1.42
C GLU A 79 -8.82 13.69 -2.68
N ARG A 80 -7.66 13.26 -3.22
CA ARG A 80 -7.58 12.66 -4.55
C ARG A 80 -7.66 11.14 -4.56
N PHE A 81 -7.29 10.48 -3.47
CA PHE A 81 -7.23 9.03 -3.40
C PHE A 81 -8.55 8.41 -2.95
N ALA A 82 -8.76 7.12 -3.26
CA ALA A 82 -10.02 6.43 -3.01
C ALA A 82 -10.23 6.03 -1.55
N TRP A 83 -9.16 5.63 -0.86
CA TRP A 83 -9.18 5.11 0.51
C TRP A 83 -10.14 3.94 0.71
N GLU A 84 -10.11 3.01 -0.23
CA GLU A 84 -11.04 1.90 -0.32
C GLU A 84 -10.32 0.56 -0.11
N VAL A 85 -10.97 -0.34 0.63
CA VAL A 85 -10.51 -1.70 0.88
C VAL A 85 -11.28 -2.69 0.01
N LEU A 86 -10.53 -3.60 -0.63
CA LEU A 86 -11.07 -4.73 -1.40
C LEU A 86 -10.71 -6.03 -0.73
N LEU A 87 -11.66 -6.95 -0.68
CA LEU A 87 -11.44 -8.29 -0.14
C LEU A 87 -11.31 -9.32 -1.27
N GLY A 88 -10.32 -10.19 -1.13
CA GLY A 88 -10.09 -11.31 -2.05
C GLY A 88 -10.21 -12.66 -1.36
N ARG A 89 -10.82 -13.64 -2.01
CA ARG A 89 -11.06 -15.01 -1.48
C ARG A 89 -9.78 -15.84 -1.35
N ASP A 90 -8.64 -15.30 -1.74
CA ASP A 90 -7.36 -15.98 -1.66
C ASP A 90 -7.03 -16.40 -0.21
N ARG A 91 -6.49 -17.62 -0.06
CA ARG A 91 -6.10 -18.20 1.24
C ARG A 91 -4.69 -17.82 1.66
N THR A 92 -3.95 -17.13 0.81
CA THR A 92 -2.61 -16.62 1.20
C THR A 92 -2.76 -15.54 2.26
N VAL A 93 -1.82 -15.54 3.21
CA VAL A 93 -1.73 -14.49 4.23
C VAL A 93 -1.12 -13.26 3.58
N ASN A 94 -1.94 -12.34 3.09
CA ASN A 94 -1.48 -11.19 2.32
C ASN A 94 -2.41 -9.99 2.45
N ALA A 95 -1.81 -8.80 2.43
CA ALA A 95 -2.44 -7.53 2.09
C ALA A 95 -1.47 -6.77 1.18
N PHE A 96 -1.95 -5.83 0.41
CA PHE A 96 -1.13 -5.07 -0.52
C PHE A 96 -1.75 -3.71 -0.84
N ALA A 97 -0.90 -2.69 -0.82
CA ALA A 97 -1.25 -1.37 -1.29
C ALA A 97 -1.34 -1.36 -2.83
N LEU A 98 -2.29 -0.60 -3.35
CA LEU A 98 -2.48 -0.34 -4.77
C LEU A 98 -2.40 1.17 -5.05
N PRO A 99 -2.04 1.58 -6.27
CA PRO A 99 -2.03 2.99 -6.65
C PRO A 99 -3.39 3.66 -6.39
N GLY A 100 -3.37 4.92 -6.00
CA GLY A 100 -4.59 5.71 -5.84
C GLY A 100 -5.38 5.47 -4.56
N GLY A 101 -4.75 4.90 -3.53
CA GLY A 101 -5.35 4.74 -2.20
C GLY A 101 -6.22 3.51 -2.04
N TYR A 102 -6.06 2.52 -2.90
CA TYR A 102 -6.72 1.23 -2.77
C TYR A 102 -5.87 0.24 -1.99
N LEU A 103 -6.54 -0.63 -1.24
CA LEU A 103 -5.93 -1.69 -0.42
C LEU A 103 -6.60 -3.02 -0.73
N GLY A 104 -5.81 -4.02 -1.10
CA GLY A 104 -6.27 -5.41 -1.21
C GLY A 104 -5.98 -6.17 0.08
N VAL A 105 -6.94 -6.97 0.55
CA VAL A 105 -6.79 -7.84 1.71
C VAL A 105 -7.31 -9.23 1.37
N HIS A 106 -6.48 -10.24 1.56
CA HIS A 106 -6.87 -11.64 1.35
C HIS A 106 -7.54 -12.23 2.59
N LEU A 107 -8.53 -13.10 2.38
CA LEU A 107 -9.16 -13.84 3.49
C LEU A 107 -8.16 -14.67 4.31
N GLY A 108 -7.07 -15.15 3.68
CA GLY A 108 -6.01 -15.84 4.39
C GLY A 108 -5.38 -15.01 5.50
N LEU A 109 -5.22 -13.70 5.31
CA LEU A 109 -4.77 -12.80 6.37
C LEU A 109 -5.80 -12.71 7.50
N ILE A 110 -7.07 -12.47 7.16
CA ILE A 110 -8.15 -12.37 8.15
C ILE A 110 -8.26 -13.68 8.97
N GLY A 111 -8.01 -14.82 8.32
CA GLY A 111 -8.08 -16.15 8.96
C GLY A 111 -6.95 -16.44 9.95
N VAL A 112 -5.81 -15.77 9.88
CA VAL A 112 -4.65 -16.03 10.77
C VAL A 112 -4.49 -15.02 11.88
N VAL A 113 -5.04 -13.81 11.74
CA VAL A 113 -4.99 -12.82 12.81
C VAL A 113 -5.81 -13.27 14.01
N ALA A 114 -5.28 -13.12 15.21
CA ALA A 114 -5.96 -13.44 16.45
C ALA A 114 -6.67 -12.23 17.05
N THR A 115 -6.21 -11.04 16.72
CA THR A 115 -6.75 -9.79 17.26
C THR A 115 -6.95 -8.75 16.16
N ARG A 116 -7.82 -7.79 16.42
CA ARG A 116 -7.99 -6.62 15.55
C ARG A 116 -6.71 -5.80 15.44
N ASP A 117 -5.88 -5.81 16.49
CA ASP A 117 -4.64 -5.03 16.51
C ASP A 117 -3.59 -5.62 15.57
N GLU A 118 -3.54 -6.97 15.44
CA GLU A 118 -2.70 -7.62 14.43
C GLU A 118 -3.15 -7.26 13.01
N LEU A 119 -4.45 -7.28 12.72
CA LEU A 119 -4.95 -6.87 11.42
C LEU A 119 -4.64 -5.39 11.17
N ALA A 120 -4.92 -4.54 12.15
CA ALA A 120 -4.65 -3.10 12.06
C ALA A 120 -3.16 -2.80 11.81
N SER A 121 -2.23 -3.61 12.36
CA SER A 121 -0.80 -3.44 12.12
C SER A 121 -0.42 -3.63 10.66
N VAL A 122 -0.97 -4.65 10.01
CA VAL A 122 -0.77 -4.87 8.56
C VAL A 122 -1.37 -3.73 7.76
N LEU A 123 -2.61 -3.32 8.08
CA LEU A 123 -3.27 -2.21 7.38
C LEU A 123 -2.49 -0.89 7.57
N ALA A 124 -1.90 -0.65 8.75
CA ALA A 124 -1.09 0.53 9.03
C ALA A 124 0.22 0.54 8.21
N HIS A 125 0.84 -0.63 8.05
CA HIS A 125 2.00 -0.81 7.19
C HIS A 125 1.66 -0.50 5.73
N GLU A 126 0.59 -1.08 5.21
CA GLU A 126 0.12 -0.84 3.83
C GLU A 126 -0.29 0.63 3.60
N LEU A 127 -0.96 1.25 4.60
CA LEU A 127 -1.29 2.67 4.56
C LEU A 127 -0.04 3.53 4.41
N SER A 128 1.03 3.15 5.09
CA SER A 128 2.29 3.88 5.01
C SER A 128 2.90 3.81 3.61
N HIS A 129 2.81 2.67 2.92
CA HIS A 129 3.21 2.58 1.51
C HIS A 129 2.43 3.55 0.62
N VAL A 130 1.14 3.73 0.88
CA VAL A 130 0.29 4.67 0.13
C VAL A 130 0.62 6.11 0.45
N THR A 131 0.68 6.48 1.75
CA THR A 131 0.92 7.87 2.16
C THR A 131 2.31 8.37 1.78
N GLN A 132 3.33 7.48 1.79
CA GLN A 132 4.70 7.77 1.35
C GLN A 132 4.88 7.58 -0.16
N ARG A 133 3.83 7.22 -0.88
CA ARG A 133 3.81 7.05 -2.34
C ARG A 133 4.89 6.09 -2.85
N HIS A 134 5.14 4.99 -2.13
CA HIS A 134 6.20 4.05 -2.47
C HIS A 134 6.05 3.46 -3.87
N ILE A 135 4.81 3.18 -4.31
CA ILE A 135 4.53 2.69 -5.67
C ILE A 135 4.95 3.72 -6.72
N SER A 136 4.60 5.00 -6.54
CA SER A 136 5.00 6.07 -7.44
C SER A 136 6.52 6.24 -7.49
N ARG A 137 7.20 6.14 -6.33
CA ARG A 137 8.66 6.20 -6.22
C ARG A 137 9.34 5.01 -6.92
N LEU A 138 8.77 3.78 -6.82
CA LEU A 138 9.27 2.62 -7.56
C LEU A 138 9.15 2.81 -9.07
N ILE A 139 7.98 3.29 -9.53
CA ILE A 139 7.76 3.57 -10.95
C ILE A 139 8.78 4.61 -11.46
N ALA A 140 9.04 5.65 -10.67
CA ALA A 140 10.02 6.67 -10.98
C ALA A 140 11.44 6.12 -11.11
N GLN A 141 11.83 5.21 -10.22
CA GLN A 141 13.16 4.57 -10.27
C GLN A 141 13.33 3.67 -11.49
N GLN A 142 12.23 3.12 -11.99
CA GLN A 142 12.22 2.27 -13.18
C GLN A 142 11.96 3.04 -14.49
N SER A 143 12.14 4.32 -14.51
CA SER A 143 11.66 5.39 -15.41
C SER A 143 11.87 5.22 -16.93
N ARG A 144 11.96 4.00 -17.45
CA ARG A 144 11.94 3.68 -18.91
C ARG A 144 10.67 2.95 -19.35
N GLN A 145 9.73 2.70 -18.44
CA GLN A 145 8.51 1.94 -18.74
C GLN A 145 7.28 2.83 -18.58
N THR A 146 6.31 2.67 -19.48
CA THR A 146 5.07 3.45 -19.41
C THR A 146 4.23 3.05 -18.18
N PRO A 147 3.48 3.97 -17.54
CA PRO A 147 2.60 3.66 -16.40
C PRO A 147 1.58 2.55 -16.68
N LEU A 148 1.18 2.38 -17.94
CA LEU A 148 0.30 1.29 -18.37
C LEU A 148 0.97 -0.07 -18.21
N LEU A 149 2.27 -0.17 -18.50
CA LEU A 149 3.03 -1.40 -18.36
C LEU A 149 3.14 -1.79 -16.87
N VAL A 150 3.37 -0.81 -15.99
CA VAL A 150 3.40 -1.06 -14.54
C VAL A 150 2.04 -1.55 -14.02
N GLY A 151 0.93 -0.98 -14.47
CA GLY A 151 -0.41 -1.47 -14.13
C GLY A 151 -0.64 -2.92 -14.59
N ALA A 152 -0.20 -3.25 -15.82
CA ALA A 152 -0.25 -4.62 -16.31
C ALA A 152 0.64 -5.57 -15.49
N MET A 153 1.80 -5.10 -15.02
CA MET A 153 2.70 -5.86 -14.15
C MET A 153 2.08 -6.15 -12.78
N VAL A 154 1.43 -5.17 -12.16
CA VAL A 154 0.72 -5.38 -10.89
C VAL A 154 -0.39 -6.42 -11.05
N LEU A 155 -1.22 -6.29 -12.08
CA LEU A 155 -2.27 -7.27 -12.38
C LEU A 155 -1.69 -8.67 -12.67
N ALA A 156 -0.60 -8.75 -13.41
CA ALA A 156 0.07 -10.01 -13.69
C ALA A 156 0.66 -10.67 -12.44
N ALA A 157 1.23 -9.89 -11.51
CA ALA A 157 1.74 -10.40 -10.24
C ALA A 157 0.61 -10.94 -9.35
N LEU A 158 -0.52 -10.23 -9.29
CA LEU A 158 -1.72 -10.68 -8.58
C LEU A 158 -2.31 -11.97 -9.20
N ALA A 159 -2.36 -12.07 -10.52
CA ALA A 159 -2.82 -13.28 -11.21
C ALA A 159 -1.86 -14.47 -11.02
N ALA A 160 -0.55 -14.24 -11.00
CA ALA A 160 0.45 -15.28 -10.80
C ALA A 160 0.40 -15.91 -9.42
N SER A 161 0.00 -15.16 -8.39
CA SER A 161 -0.20 -15.69 -7.03
C SER A 161 -1.33 -16.72 -6.96
N LYS A 162 -2.32 -16.62 -7.87
CA LYS A 162 -3.51 -17.49 -7.91
C LYS A 162 -3.33 -18.73 -8.77
N ASN A 163 -2.42 -18.72 -9.74
CA ASN A 163 -2.25 -19.83 -10.70
C ASN A 163 -0.77 -20.13 -10.96
N PRO A 164 -0.18 -21.11 -10.23
CA PRO A 164 1.20 -21.54 -10.45
C PRO A 164 1.52 -21.97 -11.89
N GLY A 165 0.53 -22.48 -12.63
CA GLY A 165 0.67 -22.85 -14.02
C GLY A 165 0.78 -21.64 -14.97
N ALA A 166 0.09 -20.54 -14.67
CA ALA A 166 0.26 -19.27 -15.38
C ALA A 166 1.63 -18.64 -15.10
N ALA A 167 2.12 -18.78 -13.86
CA ALA A 167 3.47 -18.38 -13.49
C ALA A 167 4.55 -19.15 -14.27
N GLN A 168 4.38 -20.46 -14.48
CA GLN A 168 5.29 -21.26 -15.31
C GLN A 168 5.27 -20.87 -16.80
N ALA A 169 4.13 -20.51 -17.35
CA ALA A 169 4.03 -20.01 -18.73
C ALA A 169 4.75 -18.66 -18.93
N MET A 170 4.79 -17.80 -17.88
CA MET A 170 5.56 -16.56 -17.87
C MET A 170 7.06 -16.79 -17.62
N VAL A 171 7.46 -17.84 -16.90
CA VAL A 171 8.86 -18.20 -16.63
C VAL A 171 9.62 -18.59 -17.90
N VAL A 172 8.95 -19.13 -18.92
CA VAL A 172 9.56 -19.42 -20.24
C VAL A 172 10.14 -18.17 -20.92
N GLY A 173 9.73 -16.96 -20.49
CA GLY A 173 10.27 -15.70 -20.98
C GLY A 173 11.34 -15.03 -20.09
N GLY A 174 11.73 -15.61 -18.95
CA GLY A 174 12.70 -14.99 -18.00
C GLY A 174 12.25 -13.69 -17.34
N GLN A 175 11.03 -13.22 -17.63
CA GLN A 175 10.53 -11.91 -17.23
C GLN A 175 9.73 -11.92 -15.92
N ALA A 176 9.07 -13.03 -15.57
CA ALA A 176 8.18 -13.08 -14.41
C ALA A 176 8.93 -13.00 -13.08
N VAL A 177 10.11 -13.65 -12.98
CA VAL A 177 10.94 -13.56 -11.76
C VAL A 177 11.56 -12.17 -11.61
N ALA A 178 11.94 -11.53 -12.71
CA ALA A 178 12.38 -10.15 -12.72
C ALA A 178 11.22 -9.19 -12.31
N MET A 179 9.99 -9.48 -12.74
CA MET A 179 8.79 -8.73 -12.36
C MET A 179 8.46 -8.85 -10.87
N GLN A 180 8.50 -10.05 -10.31
CA GLN A 180 8.27 -10.28 -8.88
C GLN A 180 9.29 -9.52 -8.01
N ASN A 181 10.57 -9.53 -8.43
CA ASN A 181 11.61 -8.77 -7.76
C ASN A 181 11.51 -7.26 -7.99
N GLN A 182 10.86 -6.80 -9.06
CA GLN A 182 10.65 -5.39 -9.38
C GLN A 182 9.52 -4.75 -8.57
N LEU A 183 8.56 -5.54 -8.09
CA LEU A 183 7.45 -5.06 -7.24
C LEU A 183 7.80 -5.08 -5.75
N ASN A 184 8.95 -5.65 -5.37
CA ASN A 184 9.43 -5.60 -3.99
C ASN A 184 9.89 -4.17 -3.67
N PHE A 185 9.33 -3.60 -2.62
CA PHE A 185 9.81 -2.33 -2.09
C PHE A 185 11.26 -2.46 -1.61
N SER A 186 12.01 -1.35 -1.67
CA SER A 186 13.36 -1.35 -1.14
C SER A 186 13.33 -1.53 0.39
N ARG A 187 14.43 -2.03 0.97
CA ARG A 187 14.56 -2.15 2.43
C ARG A 187 14.32 -0.84 3.16
N ASP A 188 14.66 0.28 2.54
CA ASP A 188 14.44 1.59 3.15
C ASP A 188 12.97 1.98 3.13
N MET A 189 12.22 1.65 2.06
CA MET A 189 10.78 1.83 1.98
C MET A 189 10.05 0.94 3.00
N GLU A 190 10.50 -0.31 3.20
CA GLU A 190 9.94 -1.21 4.22
C GLU A 190 10.15 -0.65 5.63
N ARG A 191 11.37 -0.21 5.97
CA ARG A 191 11.66 0.42 7.26
C ARG A 191 10.87 1.71 7.47
N GLU A 192 10.66 2.48 6.41
CA GLU A 192 9.83 3.69 6.44
C GLU A 192 8.36 3.32 6.73
N ALA A 193 7.82 2.31 6.06
CA ALA A 193 6.47 1.80 6.26
C ALA A 193 6.27 1.24 7.67
N ASP A 194 7.20 0.43 8.16
CA ASP A 194 7.17 -0.11 9.53
C ASP A 194 7.17 1.01 10.58
N ARG A 195 8.08 1.97 10.44
CA ARG A 195 8.21 3.08 11.39
C ARG A 195 6.96 3.95 11.44
N ILE A 196 6.42 4.30 10.27
CA ILE A 196 5.22 5.13 10.17
C ILE A 196 4.00 4.33 10.64
N GLY A 197 3.83 3.12 10.14
CA GLY A 197 2.71 2.24 10.49
C GLY A 197 2.65 1.97 12.00
N TYR A 198 3.78 1.62 12.62
CA TYR A 198 3.87 1.46 14.07
C TYR A 198 3.41 2.74 14.81
N GLY A 199 3.85 3.90 14.32
CA GLY A 199 3.47 5.19 14.88
C GLY A 199 1.99 5.54 14.73
N LEU A 200 1.26 4.90 13.82
CA LEU A 200 -0.18 5.12 13.63
C LEU A 200 -1.04 4.31 14.61
N MET A 201 -0.54 3.20 15.17
CA MET A 201 -1.33 2.27 15.96
C MET A 201 -2.02 2.92 17.16
N GLU A 202 -1.24 3.48 18.07
CA GLU A 202 -1.77 4.06 19.30
C GLU A 202 -2.75 5.23 19.06
N PRO A 203 -2.44 6.21 18.17
CA PRO A 203 -3.38 7.28 17.83
C PRO A 203 -4.68 6.78 17.17
N SER A 204 -4.66 5.59 16.56
CA SER A 204 -5.85 4.96 15.96
C SER A 204 -6.65 4.12 16.94
N GLY A 205 -6.21 4.00 18.21
CA GLY A 205 -6.84 3.18 19.23
C GLY A 205 -6.52 1.69 19.12
N PHE A 206 -5.39 1.34 18.49
CA PHE A 206 -4.87 -0.03 18.39
C PHE A 206 -3.59 -0.20 19.19
N ALA A 207 -3.41 -1.40 19.79
CA ALA A 207 -2.21 -1.72 20.53
C ALA A 207 -1.02 -1.95 19.59
N PRO A 208 0.13 -1.24 19.77
CA PRO A 208 1.33 -1.44 18.95
C PRO A 208 1.89 -2.86 18.98
N GLN A 209 1.56 -3.63 20.00
CA GLN A 209 1.90 -5.06 20.12
C GLN A 209 1.33 -5.91 18.97
N GLY A 210 0.33 -5.40 18.24
CA GLY A 210 -0.17 -6.02 17.00
C GLY A 210 0.92 -6.26 15.96
N PHE A 211 1.89 -5.33 15.83
CA PHE A 211 3.06 -5.49 14.95
C PHE A 211 3.92 -6.70 15.37
N VAL A 212 4.19 -6.83 16.67
CA VAL A 212 5.01 -7.96 17.17
C VAL A 212 4.30 -9.29 16.94
N GLY A 213 3.01 -9.37 17.30
CA GLY A 213 2.21 -10.59 17.12
C GLY A 213 2.09 -11.00 15.65
N MET A 214 1.91 -10.03 14.76
CA MET A 214 1.81 -10.31 13.33
C MET A 214 3.16 -10.71 12.74
N PHE A 215 4.25 -10.05 13.13
CA PHE A 215 5.59 -10.39 12.69
C PHE A 215 5.97 -11.85 13.06
N ASP A 216 5.68 -12.27 14.29
CA ASP A 216 5.90 -13.64 14.74
C ASP A 216 5.13 -14.65 13.89
N LYS A 217 3.86 -14.35 13.54
CA LYS A 217 3.04 -15.20 12.66
C LYS A 217 3.59 -15.29 11.25
N LEU A 218 4.02 -14.17 10.68
CA LEU A 218 4.63 -14.13 9.35
C LEU A 218 5.95 -14.92 9.33
N GLN A 219 6.77 -14.82 10.38
CA GLN A 219 7.99 -15.64 10.51
C GLN A 219 7.66 -17.14 10.60
N GLN A 220 6.66 -17.52 11.37
CA GLN A 220 6.24 -18.92 11.48
C GLN A 220 5.72 -19.45 10.16
N ALA A 221 4.88 -18.69 9.46
CA ALA A 221 4.37 -19.06 8.13
C ALA A 221 5.50 -19.26 7.12
N ASN A 222 6.54 -18.42 7.16
CA ASN A 222 7.73 -18.56 6.29
C ASN A 222 8.55 -19.83 6.60
N ARG A 223 8.70 -20.19 7.87
CA ARG A 223 9.42 -21.40 8.26
C ARG A 223 8.71 -22.68 7.79
N LEU A 224 7.40 -22.63 7.67
CA LEU A 224 6.56 -23.75 7.23
C LEU A 224 6.44 -23.83 5.70
N ASN A 225 6.57 -22.70 5.02
CA ASN A 225 6.56 -22.60 3.57
C ASN A 225 7.99 -22.31 3.07
N ASP A 226 8.75 -23.35 2.75
CA ASP A 226 10.14 -23.29 2.27
C ASP A 226 10.34 -22.50 0.96
N ASN A 227 9.31 -21.80 0.48
CA ASN A 227 9.26 -21.08 -0.79
C ASN A 227 9.48 -19.55 -0.71
N GLY A 228 9.89 -19.00 0.42
CA GLY A 228 10.45 -17.64 0.53
C GLY A 228 9.59 -16.49 -0.04
N SER A 229 8.28 -16.58 0.01
CA SER A 229 7.34 -15.70 -0.73
C SER A 229 6.87 -14.44 0.02
N TRP A 230 7.45 -14.13 1.19
CA TRP A 230 7.00 -12.96 1.96
C TRP A 230 7.95 -11.79 1.83
N PRO A 231 7.53 -10.67 1.18
CA PRO A 231 8.36 -9.47 1.02
C PRO A 231 8.83 -8.87 2.34
N TYR A 232 7.97 -8.91 3.37
CA TYR A 232 8.19 -8.29 4.68
C TYR A 232 9.32 -8.91 5.52
N LEU A 233 9.79 -10.11 5.19
CA LEU A 233 10.78 -10.83 5.99
C LEU A 233 12.18 -10.88 5.35
N ARG A 234 12.41 -10.15 4.28
CA ARG A 234 13.72 -10.04 3.62
C ARG A 234 14.50 -8.78 4.02
N SER A 235 14.32 -8.32 5.24
CA SER A 235 15.12 -7.21 5.80
C SER A 235 16.52 -7.66 6.21
#